data_dfee79a272426668b2e5e68db82b2789
#
_entry.id   dfee79a272426668b2e5e68db82b2789
#
_cell.length_a   1.000
_cell.length_b   1.000
_cell.length_c   1.000
_cell.angle_alpha   90.00
_cell.angle_beta   90.00
_cell.angle_gamma   90.00
#
_symmetry.space_group_name_H-M   'P 1'
#
loop_
_entity.id
_entity.type
_entity.pdbx_description
1 polymer ?
#
loop_
_entity_poly.entity_id
_entity_poly.type
_entity_poly.pdbx_seq_one_letter_code
_entity_poly.pdbx_strand_id
1 'polypeptide(L)'
;IAARVREGRWEPGGAMWIEPDCNAPSGESFIRQILHGTGWWRDAFGADAPQRHLYLPDTFGFPASMPQIIRGAGLDTFITNKISWCERNKFPHVSFDWVGIDGTSVLTHLTPGHNYNSSILPADLQFAERNVTELDQAAMPTWLQPYGFGDGGGGPTVEQAERIELMAEGVEG
;
A
#
# COMPACT_ATOMS: atom_id res chain seq x y z
N ILE A 1 -20.32 -1.54 7.51
CA ILE A 1 -19.25 -1.23 6.57
C ILE A 1 -19.71 -0.21 5.54
N ALA A 2 -20.77 -0.48 4.73
CA ALA A 2 -21.22 0.41 3.65
C ALA A 2 -21.51 1.87 4.08
N ALA A 3 -22.03 2.10 5.30
CA ALA A 3 -22.19 3.45 5.84
C ALA A 3 -20.85 4.17 6.01
N ARG A 4 -19.82 3.48 6.51
CA ARG A 4 -18.49 4.05 6.72
C ARG A 4 -17.75 4.32 5.40
N VAL A 5 -18.00 3.52 4.38
CA VAL A 5 -17.49 3.78 3.02
C VAL A 5 -18.12 5.07 2.48
N ARG A 6 -19.44 5.23 2.57
CA ARG A 6 -20.13 6.47 2.13
C ARG A 6 -19.71 7.73 2.90
N GLU A 7 -19.36 7.58 4.17
CA GLU A 7 -18.84 8.67 5.01
C GLU A 7 -17.37 8.99 4.74
N GLY A 8 -16.68 8.23 3.86
CA GLY A 8 -15.24 8.36 3.62
C GLY A 8 -14.35 7.92 4.80
N ARG A 9 -14.91 7.20 5.78
CA ARG A 9 -14.18 6.70 6.95
C ARG A 9 -13.55 5.31 6.73
N TRP A 10 -13.97 4.63 5.71
CA TRP A 10 -13.38 3.38 5.24
C TRP A 10 -13.16 3.50 3.75
N GLU A 11 -11.90 3.53 3.34
CA GLU A 11 -11.51 3.49 1.94
C GLU A 11 -11.31 2.04 1.53
N PRO A 12 -12.13 1.51 0.56
CA PRO A 12 -11.88 0.22 -0.02
C PRO A 12 -10.62 0.30 -0.88
N GLY A 13 -9.74 -0.68 -0.76
CA GLY A 13 -8.42 -0.60 -1.39
C GLY A 13 -7.90 -1.93 -1.91
N GLY A 14 -6.75 -1.86 -2.58
CA GLY A 14 -6.03 -3.02 -3.07
C GLY A 14 -6.23 -3.34 -4.54
N ALA A 15 -7.38 -2.98 -5.10
CA ALA A 15 -7.82 -3.12 -6.49
C ALA A 15 -7.90 -4.54 -7.04
N MET A 16 -6.90 -5.40 -6.85
CA MET A 16 -6.93 -6.79 -7.31
C MET A 16 -7.86 -7.65 -6.46
N TRP A 17 -8.38 -8.73 -7.04
CA TRP A 17 -9.24 -9.71 -6.36
C TRP A 17 -8.52 -10.41 -5.22
N ILE A 18 -7.25 -10.78 -5.46
CA ILE A 18 -6.33 -11.32 -4.46
C ILE A 18 -4.97 -10.63 -4.59
N GLU A 19 -4.07 -10.87 -3.63
CA GLU A 19 -2.65 -10.56 -3.79
C GLU A 19 -1.95 -11.71 -4.52
N PRO A 20 -1.65 -11.59 -5.83
CA PRO A 20 -1.04 -12.66 -6.61
C PRO A 20 0.49 -12.64 -6.52
N ASP A 21 1.11 -13.77 -6.83
CA ASP A 21 2.48 -13.74 -7.34
C ASP A 21 2.54 -12.89 -8.61
N CYS A 22 3.57 -12.07 -8.75
CA CYS A 22 3.72 -11.18 -9.90
C CYS A 22 4.84 -11.60 -10.87
N ASN A 23 5.50 -12.73 -10.64
CA ASN A 23 6.57 -13.22 -11.51
C ASN A 23 6.09 -14.30 -12.51
N ALA A 24 5.16 -15.14 -12.11
CA ALA A 24 4.66 -16.24 -12.93
C ALA A 24 3.41 -15.90 -13.78
N PRO A 25 2.40 -15.13 -13.29
CA PRO A 25 1.20 -14.82 -14.07
C PRO A 25 1.49 -13.89 -15.25
N SER A 26 0.61 -13.95 -16.26
CA SER A 26 0.67 -13.05 -17.42
C SER A 26 0.09 -11.67 -17.10
N GLY A 27 0.41 -10.66 -17.90
CA GLY A 27 -0.19 -9.33 -17.81
C GLY A 27 -1.71 -9.35 -17.92
N GLU A 28 -2.28 -10.23 -18.75
CA GLU A 28 -3.74 -10.43 -18.86
C GLU A 28 -4.34 -10.94 -17.54
N SER A 29 -3.63 -11.80 -16.81
CA SER A 29 -4.07 -12.25 -15.50
C SER A 29 -4.17 -11.09 -14.49
N PHE A 30 -3.21 -10.17 -14.50
CA PHE A 30 -3.25 -8.97 -13.65
C PHE A 30 -4.42 -8.04 -14.01
N ILE A 31 -4.65 -7.82 -15.31
CA ILE A 31 -5.78 -7.03 -15.78
C ILE A 31 -7.09 -7.64 -15.26
N ARG A 32 -7.26 -8.96 -15.34
CA ARG A 32 -8.46 -9.64 -14.84
C ARG A 32 -8.59 -9.57 -13.34
N GLN A 33 -7.50 -9.68 -12.59
CA GLN A 33 -7.50 -9.48 -11.14
C GLN A 33 -8.04 -8.09 -10.76
N ILE A 34 -7.60 -7.05 -11.46
CA ILE A 34 -8.05 -5.68 -11.22
C ILE A 34 -9.52 -5.52 -11.63
N LEU A 35 -9.92 -6.02 -12.80
CA LEU A 35 -11.31 -5.93 -13.26
C LEU A 35 -12.29 -6.62 -12.30
N HIS A 36 -11.95 -7.80 -11.81
CA HIS A 36 -12.78 -8.51 -10.83
C HIS A 36 -12.80 -7.81 -9.48
N GLY A 37 -11.66 -7.39 -8.95
CA GLY A 37 -11.57 -6.70 -7.68
C GLY A 37 -12.33 -5.37 -7.67
N THR A 38 -12.04 -4.51 -8.62
CA THR A 38 -12.71 -3.20 -8.75
C THR A 38 -14.20 -3.34 -9.06
N GLY A 39 -14.57 -4.32 -9.89
CA GLY A 39 -15.96 -4.64 -10.19
C GLY A 39 -16.73 -5.03 -8.93
N TRP A 40 -16.18 -5.92 -8.12
CA TRP A 40 -16.79 -6.33 -6.86
C TRP A 40 -16.98 -5.17 -5.88
N TRP A 41 -15.97 -4.32 -5.73
CA TRP A 41 -16.06 -3.15 -4.85
C TRP A 41 -17.16 -2.19 -5.30
N ARG A 42 -17.25 -1.93 -6.61
CA ARG A 42 -18.31 -1.10 -7.20
C ARG A 42 -19.70 -1.70 -6.97
N ASP A 43 -19.84 -3.02 -7.14
CA ASP A 43 -21.12 -3.71 -6.97
C ASP A 43 -21.53 -3.76 -5.49
N ALA A 44 -20.58 -3.87 -4.56
CA ALA A 44 -20.84 -3.92 -3.12
C ALA A 44 -21.10 -2.55 -2.49
N PHE A 45 -20.43 -1.49 -2.95
CA PHE A 45 -20.40 -0.18 -2.28
C PHE A 45 -20.83 0.99 -3.19
N GLY A 46 -21.11 0.74 -4.47
CA GLY A 46 -21.49 1.76 -5.44
C GLY A 46 -20.33 2.46 -6.12
N ALA A 47 -20.66 3.36 -7.04
CA ALA A 47 -19.67 4.10 -7.82
C ALA A 47 -18.89 5.14 -6.99
N ASP A 48 -19.37 5.48 -5.80
CA ASP A 48 -18.75 6.47 -4.90
C ASP A 48 -17.55 5.92 -4.14
N ALA A 49 -17.18 4.65 -4.37
CA ALA A 49 -16.01 4.00 -3.77
C ALA A 49 -14.97 3.63 -4.84
N PRO A 50 -14.36 4.62 -5.56
CA PRO A 50 -13.41 4.34 -6.61
C PRO A 50 -12.12 3.78 -6.03
N GLN A 51 -11.61 2.72 -6.66
CA GLN A 51 -10.28 2.23 -6.36
C GLN A 51 -9.26 3.12 -7.07
N ARG A 52 -8.25 3.60 -6.35
CA ARG A 52 -7.21 4.47 -6.91
C ARG A 52 -5.82 3.87 -6.83
N HIS A 53 -5.61 2.94 -5.92
CA HIS A 53 -4.29 2.36 -5.68
C HIS A 53 -4.30 0.83 -5.83
N LEU A 54 -3.18 0.30 -6.29
CA LEU A 54 -2.86 -1.11 -6.22
C LEU A 54 -2.02 -1.36 -4.97
N TYR A 55 -2.45 -2.28 -4.11
CA TYR A 55 -1.75 -2.63 -2.88
C TYR A 55 -1.37 -4.10 -2.87
N LEU A 56 -0.08 -4.38 -2.92
CA LEU A 56 0.51 -5.72 -2.89
C LEU A 56 1.61 -5.75 -1.81
N PRO A 57 1.23 -5.93 -0.54
CA PRO A 57 2.18 -5.79 0.57
C PRO A 57 3.19 -6.93 0.70
N ASP A 58 2.84 -8.15 0.25
CA ASP A 58 3.64 -9.35 0.51
C ASP A 58 4.22 -10.01 -0.75
N THR A 59 4.02 -9.43 -1.90
CA THR A 59 4.51 -9.95 -3.18
C THR A 59 5.99 -9.65 -3.38
N PHE A 60 6.77 -10.65 -3.81
CA PHE A 60 8.22 -10.60 -3.95
C PHE A 60 8.64 -10.37 -5.41
N GLY A 61 8.65 -9.12 -5.83
CA GLY A 61 9.05 -8.71 -7.18
C GLY A 61 7.87 -8.46 -8.11
N PHE A 62 8.09 -7.54 -9.05
CA PHE A 62 7.07 -7.02 -9.95
C PHE A 62 7.63 -6.88 -11.37
N PRO A 63 6.83 -7.20 -12.42
CA PRO A 63 7.26 -7.03 -13.79
C PRO A 63 7.34 -5.54 -14.17
N ALA A 64 8.31 -5.19 -15.01
CA ALA A 64 8.48 -3.81 -15.48
C ALA A 64 7.31 -3.26 -16.30
N SER A 65 6.36 -4.12 -16.68
CA SER A 65 5.09 -3.75 -17.35
C SER A 65 3.97 -3.38 -16.37
N MET A 66 4.17 -3.51 -15.06
CA MET A 66 3.12 -3.23 -14.07
C MET A 66 2.61 -1.77 -14.12
N PRO A 67 3.45 -0.73 -14.28
CA PRO A 67 2.95 0.65 -14.37
C PRO A 67 1.92 0.86 -15.47
N GLN A 68 2.13 0.31 -16.67
CA GLN A 68 1.17 0.43 -17.76
C GLN A 68 -0.15 -0.28 -17.47
N ILE A 69 -0.11 -1.43 -16.75
CA ILE A 69 -1.32 -2.16 -16.34
C ILE A 69 -2.10 -1.36 -15.31
N ILE A 70 -1.42 -0.81 -14.30
CA ILE A 70 -2.01 0.04 -13.25
C ILE A 70 -2.70 1.25 -13.89
N ARG A 71 -1.99 2.01 -14.71
CA ARG A 71 -2.54 3.21 -15.37
C ARG A 71 -3.63 2.89 -16.37
N GLY A 72 -3.50 1.82 -17.13
CA GLY A 72 -4.52 1.33 -18.07
C GLY A 72 -5.81 0.89 -17.38
N ALA A 73 -5.73 0.47 -16.13
CA ALA A 73 -6.88 0.13 -15.30
C ALA A 73 -7.51 1.34 -14.57
N GLY A 74 -6.98 2.56 -14.78
CA GLY A 74 -7.48 3.78 -14.14
C GLY A 74 -6.98 4.01 -12.72
N LEU A 75 -5.98 3.22 -12.28
CA LEU A 75 -5.31 3.42 -11.00
C LEU A 75 -4.12 4.38 -11.17
N ASP A 76 -3.73 5.06 -10.12
CA ASP A 76 -2.68 6.07 -10.19
C ASP A 76 -1.52 5.87 -9.19
N THR A 77 -1.69 4.97 -8.24
CA THR A 77 -0.70 4.73 -7.18
C THR A 77 -0.45 3.23 -6.99
N PHE A 78 0.80 2.89 -6.69
CA PHE A 78 1.21 1.54 -6.30
C PHE A 78 1.82 1.55 -4.91
N ILE A 79 1.40 0.60 -4.05
CA ILE A 79 1.87 0.48 -2.68
C ILE A 79 2.35 -0.96 -2.46
N THR A 80 3.54 -1.10 -1.89
CA THR A 80 4.12 -2.40 -1.54
C THR A 80 5.08 -2.30 -0.36
N ASN A 81 5.54 -3.45 0.14
CA ASN A 81 6.47 -3.52 1.25
C ASN A 81 7.75 -4.31 0.92
N LYS A 82 7.67 -5.42 0.22
CA LYS A 82 8.77 -6.41 0.13
C LYS A 82 10.00 -5.96 -0.66
N ILE A 83 9.94 -4.91 -1.44
CA ILE A 83 11.15 -4.34 -2.08
C ILE A 83 12.15 -3.85 -1.02
N SER A 84 11.67 -3.41 0.15
CA SER A 84 12.52 -2.98 1.26
C SER A 84 13.29 -4.12 1.96
N TRP A 85 12.98 -5.39 1.65
CA TRP A 85 13.58 -6.57 2.27
C TRP A 85 14.79 -7.13 1.51
N CYS A 86 15.36 -6.38 0.59
CA CYS A 86 16.56 -6.81 -0.12
C CYS A 86 17.78 -6.81 0.80
N GLU A 87 18.42 -7.98 0.97
CA GLU A 87 19.61 -8.14 1.84
C GLU A 87 20.86 -7.47 1.27
N ARG A 88 20.93 -7.31 -0.06
CA ARG A 88 22.14 -6.81 -0.74
C ARG A 88 22.13 -5.32 -0.98
N ASN A 89 20.98 -4.78 -1.35
CA ASN A 89 20.84 -3.39 -1.76
C ASN A 89 19.66 -2.75 -1.06
N LYS A 90 19.93 -1.68 -0.32
CA LYS A 90 18.86 -0.84 0.22
C LYS A 90 18.22 -0.07 -0.92
N PHE A 91 16.90 -0.14 -1.06
CA PHE A 91 16.20 0.70 -2.03
C PHE A 91 16.30 2.16 -1.58
N PRO A 92 16.66 3.10 -2.48
CA PRO A 92 17.07 4.45 -2.08
C PRO A 92 15.92 5.42 -1.81
N HIS A 93 14.67 5.01 -1.99
CA HIS A 93 13.49 5.87 -1.83
C HIS A 93 12.36 5.14 -1.11
N VAL A 94 11.54 5.90 -0.39
CA VAL A 94 10.25 5.47 0.15
C VAL A 94 9.14 5.76 -0.87
N SER A 95 9.18 6.95 -1.47
CA SER A 95 8.22 7.36 -2.50
C SER A 95 8.94 7.79 -3.77
N PHE A 96 8.48 7.31 -4.92
CA PHE A 96 9.13 7.58 -6.20
C PHE A 96 8.17 7.36 -7.36
N ASP A 97 8.50 7.93 -8.51
CA ASP A 97 7.84 7.61 -9.77
C ASP A 97 8.46 6.35 -10.39
N TRP A 98 7.68 5.27 -10.42
CA TRP A 98 8.07 4.05 -11.12
C TRP A 98 7.70 4.15 -12.59
N VAL A 99 8.72 4.20 -13.44
CA VAL A 99 8.55 4.25 -14.90
C VAL A 99 8.63 2.83 -15.47
N GLY A 100 7.57 2.41 -16.14
CA GLY A 100 7.48 1.12 -16.82
C GLY A 100 8.24 1.06 -18.15
N ILE A 101 8.26 -0.12 -18.77
CA ILE A 101 8.98 -0.38 -20.03
C ILE A 101 8.46 0.44 -21.21
N ASP A 102 7.21 0.91 -21.15
CA ASP A 102 6.57 1.73 -22.19
C ASP A 102 6.66 3.24 -21.91
N GLY A 103 7.34 3.65 -20.79
CA GLY A 103 7.45 5.01 -20.36
C GLY A 103 6.28 5.49 -19.47
N THR A 104 5.28 4.66 -19.24
CA THR A 104 4.19 4.99 -18.29
C THR A 104 4.73 5.10 -16.87
N SER A 105 4.32 6.16 -16.15
CA SER A 105 4.72 6.40 -14.78
C SER A 105 3.57 6.20 -13.80
N VAL A 106 3.87 5.65 -12.62
CA VAL A 106 2.96 5.50 -11.49
C VAL A 106 3.66 5.92 -10.18
N LEU A 107 2.96 6.70 -9.36
CA LEU A 107 3.47 7.02 -8.02
C LEU A 107 3.55 5.72 -7.21
N THR A 108 4.72 5.42 -6.68
CA THR A 108 4.97 4.21 -5.89
C THR A 108 5.38 4.59 -4.48
N HIS A 109 4.81 3.89 -3.50
CA HIS A 109 5.14 4.06 -2.09
C HIS A 109 5.53 2.73 -1.46
N LEU A 110 6.69 2.70 -0.83
CA LEU A 110 7.15 1.59 0.00
C LEU A 110 6.83 1.93 1.46
N THR A 111 6.22 0.99 2.19
CA THR A 111 5.92 1.24 3.60
C THR A 111 7.23 1.36 4.40
N PRO A 112 7.54 2.53 4.99
CA PRO A 112 8.86 2.79 5.58
C PRO A 112 9.13 2.01 6.87
N GLY A 113 8.08 1.45 7.48
CA GLY A 113 8.20 0.52 8.62
C GLY A 113 8.77 -0.85 8.23
N HIS A 114 8.97 -1.13 6.95
CA HIS A 114 9.42 -2.41 6.39
C HIS A 114 8.55 -3.60 6.80
N ASN A 115 7.35 -3.34 7.24
CA ASN A 115 6.34 -4.34 7.57
C ASN A 115 4.93 -3.84 7.24
N TYR A 116 3.95 -4.73 7.28
CA TYR A 116 2.52 -4.43 7.09
C TYR A 116 1.69 -4.77 8.35
N ASN A 117 2.33 -5.11 9.45
CA ASN A 117 1.72 -5.58 10.69
C ASN A 117 2.28 -4.89 11.94
N SER A 118 2.55 -3.59 11.86
CA SER A 118 3.05 -2.78 12.97
C SER A 118 2.12 -2.89 14.20
N SER A 119 2.73 -2.85 15.37
CA SER A 119 2.02 -2.76 16.65
C SER A 119 1.66 -1.33 17.06
N ILE A 120 2.03 -0.34 16.23
CA ILE A 120 1.84 1.10 16.54
C ILE A 120 2.50 1.45 17.88
N LEU A 121 3.73 1.05 18.07
CA LEU A 121 4.55 1.50 19.18
C LEU A 121 5.37 2.74 18.77
N PRO A 122 5.76 3.61 19.71
CA PRO A 122 6.63 4.75 19.39
C PRO A 122 7.89 4.34 18.59
N ALA A 123 8.50 3.20 18.92
CA ALA A 123 9.65 2.68 18.20
C ALA A 123 9.36 2.34 16.73
N ASP A 124 8.16 1.85 16.42
CA ASP A 124 7.74 1.54 15.04
C ASP A 124 7.64 2.84 14.22
N LEU A 125 7.04 3.88 14.79
CA LEU A 125 6.86 5.17 14.15
C LEU A 125 8.20 5.90 13.98
N GLN A 126 9.04 5.91 15.01
CA GLN A 126 10.39 6.49 14.93
C GLN A 126 11.27 5.78 13.88
N PHE A 127 11.12 4.47 13.73
CA PHE A 127 11.84 3.73 12.69
C PHE A 127 11.36 4.13 11.30
N ALA A 128 10.04 4.23 11.09
CA ALA A 128 9.46 4.67 9.82
C ALA A 128 9.87 6.12 9.49
N GLU A 129 9.78 7.03 10.46
CA GLU A 129 10.18 8.42 10.30
C GLU A 129 11.66 8.58 9.92
N ARG A 130 12.55 7.83 10.57
CA ARG A 130 13.98 7.83 10.19
C ARG A 130 14.18 7.39 8.75
N ASN A 131 13.51 6.31 8.31
CA ASN A 131 13.62 5.85 6.94
C ASN A 131 13.12 6.89 5.93
N VAL A 132 12.00 7.55 6.20
CA VAL A 132 11.49 8.64 5.33
C VAL A 132 12.48 9.80 5.29
N THR A 133 12.98 10.23 6.44
CA THR A 133 13.92 11.35 6.54
C THR A 133 15.26 11.06 5.84
N GLU A 134 15.78 9.84 5.99
CA GLU A 134 17.05 9.44 5.41
C GLU A 134 16.98 9.23 3.89
N LEU A 135 15.86 8.69 3.38
CA LEU A 135 15.74 8.27 1.99
C LEU A 135 15.06 9.33 1.10
N ASP A 136 13.99 9.97 1.56
CA ASP A 136 13.20 10.92 0.75
C ASP A 136 13.47 12.40 1.08
N GLN A 137 14.28 12.70 2.12
CA GLN A 137 14.72 14.04 2.50
C GLN A 137 13.60 15.11 2.44
N ALA A 138 12.45 14.80 3.01
CA ALA A 138 11.29 15.70 3.07
C ALA A 138 10.55 15.98 1.73
N ALA A 139 10.86 15.27 0.66
CA ALA A 139 10.09 15.39 -0.58
C ALA A 139 8.61 14.98 -0.38
N MET A 140 8.35 14.00 0.51
CA MET A 140 7.02 13.64 0.99
C MET A 140 7.07 13.47 2.52
N PRO A 141 6.55 14.44 3.29
CA PRO A 141 6.61 14.42 4.76
C PRO A 141 5.57 13.47 5.40
N THR A 142 4.87 12.69 4.60
CA THR A 142 3.84 11.75 5.05
C THR A 142 4.14 10.35 4.54
N TRP A 143 3.69 9.34 5.29
CA TRP A 143 3.81 7.94 4.89
C TRP A 143 2.61 7.12 5.32
N LEU A 144 2.45 5.95 4.70
CA LEU A 144 1.49 4.94 5.10
C LEU A 144 2.12 4.03 6.17
N GLN A 145 1.45 3.91 7.31
CA GLN A 145 1.81 2.97 8.38
C GLN A 145 0.78 1.85 8.46
N PRO A 146 0.99 0.71 7.82
CA PRO A 146 0.12 -0.45 7.97
C PRO A 146 0.23 -1.02 9.38
N TYR A 147 -0.89 -1.48 9.94
CA TYR A 147 -0.94 -2.04 11.28
C TYR A 147 -1.97 -3.17 11.40
N GLY A 148 -1.91 -3.89 12.49
CA GLY A 148 -2.75 -5.04 12.74
C GLY A 148 -2.00 -6.35 12.58
N PHE A 149 -2.49 -7.42 13.19
CA PHE A 149 -1.86 -8.74 13.05
C PHE A 149 -2.05 -9.30 11.64
N GLY A 150 -0.94 -9.53 10.94
CA GLY A 150 -0.86 -10.17 9.63
C GLY A 150 -0.50 -11.64 9.71
N ASP A 151 -0.10 -12.23 8.58
CA ASP A 151 0.38 -13.62 8.44
C ASP A 151 -0.57 -14.68 8.99
N GLY A 152 -1.86 -14.50 8.87
CA GLY A 152 -2.85 -15.44 9.36
C GLY A 152 -4.20 -14.82 9.68
N GLY A 153 -4.38 -13.53 9.34
CA GLY A 153 -5.69 -12.88 9.35
C GLY A 153 -6.19 -12.42 10.73
N GLY A 154 -5.28 -11.99 11.60
CA GLY A 154 -5.66 -11.40 12.90
C GLY A 154 -6.29 -10.02 12.78
N GLY A 155 -5.72 -9.16 11.95
CA GLY A 155 -6.16 -7.79 11.75
C GLY A 155 -5.87 -6.86 12.94
N PRO A 156 -6.41 -5.63 12.94
CA PRO A 156 -6.19 -4.65 14.00
C PRO A 156 -6.92 -5.03 15.28
N THR A 157 -6.34 -4.65 16.42
CA THR A 157 -6.96 -4.78 17.75
C THR A 157 -7.50 -3.43 18.24
N VAL A 158 -8.37 -3.47 19.25
CA VAL A 158 -8.86 -2.27 19.93
C VAL A 158 -7.70 -1.47 20.52
N GLU A 159 -6.73 -2.15 21.14
CA GLU A 159 -5.55 -1.53 21.71
C GLU A 159 -4.69 -0.78 20.67
N GLN A 160 -4.54 -1.34 19.46
CA GLN A 160 -3.83 -0.66 18.38
C GLN A 160 -4.59 0.58 17.89
N ALA A 161 -5.92 0.52 17.81
CA ALA A 161 -6.74 1.67 17.46
C ALA A 161 -6.65 2.79 18.51
N GLU A 162 -6.69 2.45 19.80
CA GLU A 162 -6.49 3.40 20.89
C GLU A 162 -5.09 4.03 20.87
N ARG A 163 -4.05 3.24 20.55
CA ARG A 163 -2.69 3.79 20.37
C ARG A 163 -2.62 4.80 19.24
N ILE A 164 -3.29 4.57 18.12
CA ILE A 164 -3.32 5.53 17.01
C ILE A 164 -3.91 6.86 17.46
N GLU A 165 -5.00 6.85 18.21
CA GLU A 165 -5.63 8.08 18.75
C GLU A 165 -4.65 8.82 19.67
N LEU A 166 -4.00 8.10 20.58
CA LEU A 166 -2.97 8.69 21.47
C LEU A 166 -1.78 9.26 20.69
N MET A 167 -1.29 8.55 19.65
CA MET A 167 -0.18 9.03 18.84
C MET A 167 -0.55 10.26 17.99
N ALA A 168 -1.82 10.37 17.56
CA ALA A 168 -2.30 11.53 16.81
C ALA A 168 -2.37 12.81 17.67
N GLU A 169 -2.51 12.69 18.98
CA GLU A 169 -2.47 13.82 19.93
C GLU A 169 -1.04 14.32 20.20
N GLY A 170 -0.05 13.62 19.73
CA GLY A 170 1.37 13.92 19.87
C GLY A 170 2.03 13.16 21.02
N VAL A 171 3.05 12.39 20.70
CA VAL A 171 3.98 11.83 21.69
C VAL A 171 5.19 12.74 21.72
N GLU A 172 5.35 13.50 22.81
CA GLU A 172 6.63 14.15 23.09
C GLU A 172 7.66 13.05 23.29
N GLY A 173 8.62 12.95 22.35
CA GLY A 173 9.74 12.04 22.39
C GLY A 173 10.92 12.61 23.15
#